data_9e49f6e128f6deb56264bb7599f7a407
#
_entry.id   9e49f6e128f6deb56264bb7599f7a407
#
_cell.length_a   1.000
_cell.length_b   1.000
_cell.length_c   1.000
_cell.angle_alpha   90.00
_cell.angle_beta   90.00
_cell.angle_gamma   90.00
#
_symmetry.space_group_name_H-M   'P 1'
#
loop_
_entity.id
_entity.type
_entity.pdbx_description
1 polymer ?
#
loop_
_entity_poly.entity_id
_entity_poly.type
_entity_poly.pdbx_seq_one_letter_code
_entity_poly.pdbx_strand_id
1 'polypeptide(L)'
;MPSSVWFRKDISRRFRLSLKDERDVHSRLMQAYREVPMWWYALVGIVAFALFCGSIEMVPTRLPIWAAVFGVILSSIIAIPLAILQAITNQQIPTQVMDELIAGYILPGKPIANVLFKTIALITANQAVSFAGDLKLGHYMKIPPRMMFSIQIISTVVGCIWVNVIQNWMLANVEDICTPHQKQGFTCPGSITFGTSSVVWGAVGPSRMFSLGAP
;
A
#
# COMPACT_ATOMS: atom_id res chain seq x y z
N MET A 1 25.03 13.87 -8.94
CA MET A 1 25.72 12.69 -8.37
C MET A 1 24.92 12.19 -7.20
N PRO A 2 24.63 10.91 -7.07
CA PRO A 2 23.72 10.42 -6.06
C PRO A 2 24.37 10.53 -4.66
N SER A 3 23.87 11.43 -3.86
CA SER A 3 24.29 11.66 -2.47
C SER A 3 24.23 10.39 -1.60
N SER A 4 23.34 9.45 -1.94
CA SER A 4 23.20 8.15 -1.26
C SER A 4 24.46 7.27 -1.32
N VAL A 5 25.25 7.33 -2.40
CA VAL A 5 26.49 6.56 -2.53
C VAL A 5 27.60 7.17 -1.68
N TRP A 6 27.63 8.49 -1.57
CA TRP A 6 28.62 9.21 -0.76
C TRP A 6 28.40 8.96 0.74
N PHE A 7 27.15 8.97 1.20
CA PHE A 7 26.79 8.82 2.62
C PHE A 7 26.51 7.37 3.04
N ARG A 8 26.75 6.37 2.19
CA ARG A 8 26.43 4.96 2.49
C ARG A 8 27.01 4.44 3.81
N LYS A 9 28.23 4.87 4.16
CA LYS A 9 28.90 4.47 5.42
C LYS A 9 28.24 5.12 6.63
N ASP A 10 27.86 6.38 6.51
CA ASP A 10 27.18 7.11 7.57
C ASP A 10 25.74 6.61 7.77
N ILE A 11 25.04 6.31 6.70
CA ILE A 11 23.70 5.68 6.74
C ILE A 11 23.79 4.32 7.43
N SER A 12 24.72 3.46 7.01
CA SER A 12 24.90 2.13 7.61
C SER A 12 25.32 2.21 9.08
N ARG A 13 26.19 3.17 9.42
CA ARG A 13 26.61 3.39 10.81
C ARG A 13 25.46 3.89 11.67
N ARG A 14 24.70 4.87 11.20
CA ARG A 14 23.51 5.40 11.90
C ARG A 14 22.42 4.35 12.05
N PHE A 15 22.20 3.52 11.04
CA PHE A 15 21.26 2.40 11.11
C PHE A 15 21.66 1.38 12.17
N ARG A 16 22.96 1.03 12.25
CA ARG A 16 23.48 0.12 13.30
C ARG A 16 23.42 0.75 14.70
N LEU A 17 23.65 2.05 14.81
CA LEU A 17 23.56 2.77 16.08
C LEU A 17 22.11 2.90 16.54
N SER A 18 21.18 3.18 15.63
CA SER A 18 19.74 3.24 15.89
C SER A 18 19.18 1.92 16.43
N LEU A 19 19.72 0.78 15.97
CA LEU A 19 19.34 -0.54 16.49
C LEU A 19 19.94 -0.84 17.88
N LYS A 20 20.95 -0.10 18.33
CA LYS A 20 21.73 -0.46 19.50
C LYS A 20 21.60 0.50 20.68
N ASP A 21 21.20 1.74 20.48
CA ASP A 21 21.25 2.77 21.53
C ASP A 21 20.12 3.79 21.41
N GLU A 22 18.90 3.36 21.70
CA GLU A 22 17.79 4.28 21.92
C GLU A 22 17.82 4.77 23.38
N ARG A 23 18.71 5.71 23.67
CA ARG A 23 18.69 6.48 24.93
C ARG A 23 17.73 7.67 24.87
N ASP A 24 16.78 7.66 23.97
CA ASP A 24 15.75 8.69 23.93
C ASP A 24 14.89 8.62 25.20
N VAL A 25 14.58 9.77 25.77
CA VAL A 25 13.72 9.91 26.94
C VAL A 25 12.35 9.28 26.69
N HIS A 26 11.82 9.41 25.46
CA HIS A 26 10.56 8.81 25.05
C HIS A 26 10.61 7.29 25.07
N SER A 27 11.67 6.69 24.55
CA SER A 27 11.87 5.24 24.57
C SER A 27 11.92 4.69 25.99
N ARG A 28 12.65 5.37 26.89
CA ARG A 28 12.73 4.98 28.30
C ARG A 28 11.39 5.04 29.02
N LEU A 29 10.56 6.03 28.71
CA LEU A 29 9.21 6.14 29.28
C LEU A 29 8.26 5.08 28.72
N MET A 30 8.42 4.71 27.45
CA MET A 30 7.61 3.69 26.81
C MET A 30 7.93 2.27 27.27
N GLN A 31 9.13 2.00 27.80
CA GLN A 31 9.50 0.70 28.39
C GLN A 31 8.60 0.27 29.56
N ALA A 32 7.87 1.22 30.19
CA ALA A 32 6.87 0.89 31.21
C ALA A 32 5.64 0.17 30.65
N TYR A 33 5.40 0.26 29.36
CA TYR A 33 4.26 -0.37 28.70
C TYR A 33 4.63 -1.72 28.07
N ARG A 34 3.69 -2.66 28.11
CA ARG A 34 3.89 -3.96 27.44
C ARG A 34 3.82 -3.81 25.93
N GLU A 35 4.84 -4.26 25.23
CA GLU A 35 4.87 -4.30 23.78
C GLU A 35 3.85 -5.26 23.20
N VAL A 36 3.52 -5.05 21.91
CA VAL A 36 2.68 -5.97 21.13
C VAL A 36 3.53 -7.13 20.67
N PRO A 37 3.17 -8.38 20.97
CA PRO A 37 3.94 -9.54 20.50
C PRO A 37 3.83 -9.67 18.98
N MET A 38 4.93 -10.02 18.32
CA MET A 38 5.01 -10.14 16.85
C MET A 38 3.96 -11.07 16.23
N TRP A 39 3.52 -12.08 16.97
CA TRP A 39 2.51 -13.02 16.47
C TRP A 39 1.13 -12.38 16.24
N TRP A 40 0.80 -11.26 16.92
CA TRP A 40 -0.44 -10.52 16.66
C TRP A 40 -0.43 -9.92 15.26
N TYR A 41 0.69 -9.31 14.86
CA TYR A 41 0.85 -8.78 13.50
C TYR A 41 0.82 -9.89 12.46
N ALA A 42 1.50 -11.01 12.73
CA ALA A 42 1.51 -12.16 11.85
C ALA A 42 0.10 -12.76 11.66
N LEU A 43 -0.65 -12.90 12.75
CA LEU A 43 -2.02 -13.44 12.71
C LEU A 43 -2.93 -12.55 11.87
N VAL A 44 -2.92 -11.23 12.09
CA VAL A 44 -3.72 -10.28 11.30
C VAL A 44 -3.31 -10.33 9.82
N GLY A 45 -2.01 -10.38 9.53
CA GLY A 45 -1.52 -10.50 8.15
C GLY A 45 -1.96 -11.79 7.46
N ILE A 46 -1.89 -12.93 8.16
CA ILE A 46 -2.34 -14.22 7.62
C ILE A 46 -3.84 -14.23 7.37
N VAL A 47 -4.65 -13.73 8.31
CA VAL A 47 -6.11 -13.66 8.16
C VAL A 47 -6.48 -12.74 7.00
N ALA A 48 -5.89 -11.55 6.93
CA ALA A 48 -6.15 -10.61 5.84
C ALA A 48 -5.75 -11.18 4.47
N PHE A 49 -4.60 -11.86 4.39
CA PHE A 49 -4.14 -12.50 3.16
C PHE A 49 -5.04 -13.68 2.76
N ALA A 50 -5.50 -14.49 3.71
CA ALA A 50 -6.44 -15.58 3.44
C ALA A 50 -7.79 -15.07 2.91
N LEU A 51 -8.34 -14.01 3.51
CA LEU A 51 -9.56 -13.36 3.03
C LEU A 51 -9.38 -12.78 1.62
N PHE A 52 -8.22 -12.19 1.34
CA PHE A 52 -7.89 -11.69 0.02
C PHE A 52 -7.80 -12.82 -1.03
N CYS A 53 -7.13 -13.93 -0.73
CA CYS A 53 -7.09 -15.10 -1.61
C CYS A 53 -8.49 -15.66 -1.87
N GLY A 54 -9.33 -15.78 -0.84
CA GLY A 54 -10.73 -16.19 -1.00
C GLY A 54 -11.53 -15.26 -1.91
N SER A 55 -11.30 -13.95 -1.80
CA SER A 55 -11.97 -12.96 -2.66
C SER A 55 -11.54 -13.07 -4.13
N ILE A 56 -10.27 -13.38 -4.40
CA ILE A 56 -9.75 -13.60 -5.76
C ILE A 56 -10.41 -14.82 -6.42
N GLU A 57 -10.62 -15.89 -5.67
CA GLU A 57 -11.24 -17.12 -6.20
C GLU A 57 -12.74 -16.95 -6.46
N MET A 58 -13.44 -16.15 -5.66
CA MET A 58 -14.87 -15.87 -5.84
C MET A 58 -15.18 -15.03 -7.08
N VAL A 59 -14.22 -14.19 -7.51
CA VAL A 59 -14.39 -13.30 -8.65
C VAL A 59 -13.45 -13.73 -9.79
N PRO A 60 -13.87 -13.81 -11.05
CA PRO A 60 -13.02 -14.24 -12.17
C PRO A 60 -11.96 -13.19 -12.54
N THR A 61 -11.07 -12.88 -11.60
CA THR A 61 -10.06 -11.83 -11.72
C THR A 61 -8.87 -12.23 -12.59
N ARG A 62 -8.68 -13.52 -12.83
CA ARG A 62 -7.52 -14.11 -13.52
C ARG A 62 -6.16 -13.75 -12.90
N LEU A 63 -6.14 -13.31 -11.65
CA LEU A 63 -4.91 -13.08 -10.90
C LEU A 63 -4.48 -14.40 -10.24
N PRO A 64 -3.32 -14.98 -10.59
CA PRO A 64 -2.85 -16.18 -9.92
C PRO A 64 -2.34 -15.83 -8.50
N ILE A 65 -2.54 -16.75 -7.55
CA ILE A 65 -2.17 -16.56 -6.15
C ILE A 65 -0.66 -16.27 -5.99
N TRP A 66 0.20 -16.91 -6.81
CA TRP A 66 1.64 -16.63 -6.77
C TRP A 66 1.98 -15.17 -7.06
N ALA A 67 1.22 -14.52 -7.98
CA ALA A 67 1.43 -13.10 -8.27
C ALA A 67 0.98 -12.22 -7.10
N ALA A 68 -0.07 -12.60 -6.37
CA ALA A 68 -0.48 -11.92 -5.16
C ALA A 68 0.61 -12.00 -4.07
N VAL A 69 1.18 -13.18 -3.85
CA VAL A 69 2.32 -13.37 -2.93
C VAL A 69 3.52 -12.52 -3.35
N PHE A 70 3.83 -12.53 -4.65
CA PHE A 70 4.92 -11.71 -5.19
C PHE A 70 4.65 -10.21 -4.98
N GLY A 71 3.41 -9.74 -5.15
CA GLY A 71 3.02 -8.36 -4.88
C GLY A 71 3.25 -7.95 -3.42
N VAL A 72 2.91 -8.81 -2.46
CA VAL A 72 3.16 -8.57 -1.02
C VAL A 72 4.65 -8.54 -0.70
N ILE A 73 5.45 -9.43 -1.27
CA ILE A 73 6.91 -9.43 -1.10
C ILE A 73 7.51 -8.15 -1.68
N LEU A 74 7.13 -7.79 -2.90
CA LEU A 74 7.57 -6.58 -3.58
C LEU A 74 7.24 -5.33 -2.75
N SER A 75 6.00 -5.22 -2.28
CA SER A 75 5.53 -4.14 -1.42
C SER A 75 6.36 -4.02 -0.13
N SER A 76 6.68 -5.14 0.49
CA SER A 76 7.48 -5.17 1.73
C SER A 76 8.92 -4.67 1.50
N ILE A 77 9.51 -4.99 0.34
CA ILE A 77 10.84 -4.51 -0.04
C ILE A 77 10.81 -3.00 -0.35
N ILE A 78 9.79 -2.54 -1.06
CA ILE A 78 9.65 -1.13 -1.49
C ILE A 78 9.23 -0.24 -0.31
N ALA A 79 8.47 -0.75 0.66
CA ALA A 79 8.02 0.04 1.82
C ALA A 79 9.18 0.63 2.63
N ILE A 80 10.31 -0.08 2.75
CA ILE A 80 11.47 0.40 3.52
C ILE A 80 12.07 1.68 2.93
N PRO A 81 12.48 1.71 1.63
CA PRO A 81 13.01 2.93 1.03
C PRO A 81 11.96 4.05 0.96
N LEU A 82 10.68 3.74 0.74
CA LEU A 82 9.61 4.73 0.77
C LEU A 82 9.46 5.37 2.16
N ALA A 83 9.50 4.58 3.21
CA ALA A 83 9.43 5.08 4.58
C ALA A 83 10.61 6.01 4.90
N ILE A 84 11.82 5.68 4.46
CA ILE A 84 13.01 6.52 4.63
C ILE A 84 12.85 7.83 3.86
N LEU A 85 12.41 7.78 2.61
CA LEU A 85 12.17 8.97 1.79
C LEU A 85 11.09 9.85 2.39
N GLN A 86 9.97 9.29 2.82
CA GLN A 86 8.91 10.03 3.49
C GLN A 86 9.38 10.66 4.81
N ALA A 87 10.19 9.96 5.58
CA ALA A 87 10.74 10.50 6.84
C ALA A 87 11.67 11.71 6.60
N ILE A 88 12.38 11.75 5.47
CA ILE A 88 13.31 12.85 5.12
C ILE A 88 12.59 13.99 4.43
N THR A 89 11.71 13.68 3.47
CA THR A 89 11.10 14.67 2.57
C THR A 89 9.70 15.09 2.99
N ASN A 90 9.06 14.35 3.87
CA ASN A 90 7.63 14.47 4.21
C ASN A 90 6.71 14.37 2.98
N GLN A 91 7.17 13.68 1.92
CA GLN A 91 6.42 13.48 0.68
C GLN A 91 6.22 12.01 0.43
N GLN A 92 4.99 11.62 0.07
CA GLN A 92 4.70 10.26 -0.42
C GLN A 92 5.03 10.19 -1.90
N ILE A 93 5.92 9.29 -2.27
CA ILE A 93 6.30 9.06 -3.67
C ILE A 93 5.35 8.03 -4.25
N PRO A 94 4.59 8.37 -5.32
CA PRO A 94 3.70 7.42 -5.97
C PRO A 94 4.49 6.38 -6.76
N THR A 95 4.39 5.10 -6.39
CA THR A 95 5.03 3.98 -7.10
C THR A 95 4.12 3.33 -8.13
N GLN A 96 2.93 3.89 -8.38
CA GLN A 96 1.87 3.33 -9.22
C GLN A 96 2.36 2.83 -10.59
N VAL A 97 3.16 3.65 -11.27
CA VAL A 97 3.64 3.33 -12.62
C VAL A 97 4.62 2.15 -12.60
N MET A 98 5.47 2.07 -11.58
CA MET A 98 6.40 0.95 -11.42
C MET A 98 5.67 -0.37 -11.20
N ASP A 99 4.65 -0.35 -10.33
CA ASP A 99 3.86 -1.53 -10.01
C ASP A 99 3.04 -2.01 -11.23
N GLU A 100 2.47 -1.08 -12.00
CA GLU A 100 1.78 -1.39 -13.25
C GLU A 100 2.70 -1.91 -14.36
N LEU A 101 3.90 -1.35 -14.46
CA LEU A 101 4.93 -1.80 -15.39
C LEU A 101 5.34 -3.24 -15.10
N ILE A 102 5.65 -3.54 -13.84
CA ILE A 102 6.01 -4.89 -13.38
C ILE A 102 4.87 -5.87 -13.65
N ALA A 103 3.65 -5.49 -13.26
CA ALA A 103 2.47 -6.30 -13.51
C ALA A 103 2.21 -6.55 -14.99
N GLY A 104 2.41 -5.54 -15.83
CA GLY A 104 2.23 -5.64 -17.29
C GLY A 104 3.21 -6.59 -17.97
N TYR A 105 4.44 -6.70 -17.47
CA TYR A 105 5.40 -7.71 -17.94
C TYR A 105 5.07 -9.12 -17.46
N ILE A 106 4.60 -9.25 -16.21
CA ILE A 106 4.33 -10.55 -15.58
C ILE A 106 2.98 -11.13 -16.05
N LEU A 107 1.98 -10.27 -16.26
CA LEU A 107 0.59 -10.65 -16.57
C LEU A 107 0.10 -9.99 -17.86
N PRO A 108 0.72 -10.26 -19.02
CA PRO A 108 0.35 -9.62 -20.28
C PRO A 108 -1.09 -9.96 -20.68
N GLY A 109 -1.84 -8.97 -21.17
CA GLY A 109 -3.21 -9.14 -21.67
C GLY A 109 -4.28 -9.38 -20.61
N LYS A 110 -3.97 -9.10 -19.32
CA LYS A 110 -4.91 -9.26 -18.19
C LYS A 110 -5.09 -7.96 -17.43
N PRO A 111 -5.90 -7.00 -17.90
CA PRO A 111 -6.03 -5.68 -17.29
C PRO A 111 -6.53 -5.73 -15.84
N ILE A 112 -7.53 -6.58 -15.53
CA ILE A 112 -8.07 -6.71 -14.17
C ILE A 112 -7.02 -7.27 -13.22
N ALA A 113 -6.24 -8.26 -13.64
CA ALA A 113 -5.16 -8.81 -12.81
C ALA A 113 -4.04 -7.77 -12.58
N ASN A 114 -3.74 -6.93 -13.59
CA ASN A 114 -2.79 -5.83 -13.46
C ASN A 114 -3.23 -4.81 -12.39
N VAL A 115 -4.50 -4.38 -12.45
CA VAL A 115 -5.08 -3.46 -11.46
C VAL A 115 -5.04 -4.03 -10.06
N LEU A 116 -5.40 -5.31 -9.89
CA LEU A 116 -5.35 -5.95 -8.58
C LEU A 116 -3.92 -6.09 -8.05
N PHE A 117 -2.97 -6.46 -8.90
CA PHE A 117 -1.57 -6.52 -8.52
C PHE A 117 -1.04 -5.15 -8.05
N LYS A 118 -1.30 -4.10 -8.83
CA LYS A 118 -0.97 -2.72 -8.45
C LYS A 118 -1.60 -2.36 -7.10
N THR A 119 -2.88 -2.68 -6.91
CA THR A 119 -3.61 -2.38 -5.67
C THR A 119 -2.93 -3.04 -4.47
N ILE A 120 -2.54 -4.32 -4.59
CA ILE A 120 -1.83 -5.03 -3.53
C ILE A 120 -0.47 -4.38 -3.28
N ALA A 121 0.36 -4.21 -4.31
CA ALA A 121 1.72 -3.72 -4.16
C ALA A 121 1.75 -2.29 -3.61
N LEU A 122 1.03 -1.37 -4.25
CA LEU A 122 1.00 0.05 -3.89
C LEU A 122 0.33 0.31 -2.55
N ILE A 123 -0.90 -0.23 -2.35
CA ILE A 123 -1.68 0.08 -1.16
C ILE A 123 -1.02 -0.54 0.07
N THR A 124 -0.51 -1.77 -0.02
CA THR A 124 0.19 -2.40 1.09
C THR A 124 1.44 -1.61 1.49
N ALA A 125 2.24 -1.13 0.54
CA ALA A 125 3.41 -0.31 0.84
C ALA A 125 3.04 1.02 1.49
N ASN A 126 2.05 1.74 0.93
CA ASN A 126 1.60 3.02 1.46
C ASN A 126 0.97 2.87 2.85
N GLN A 127 0.17 1.85 3.07
CA GLN A 127 -0.43 1.57 4.38
C GLN A 127 0.63 1.20 5.42
N ALA A 128 1.65 0.43 5.05
CA ALA A 128 2.76 0.10 5.94
C ALA A 128 3.52 1.37 6.38
N VAL A 129 3.76 2.30 5.46
CA VAL A 129 4.44 3.58 5.78
C VAL A 129 3.56 4.48 6.65
N SER A 130 2.24 4.58 6.35
CA SER A 130 1.29 5.33 7.18
C SER A 130 1.19 4.74 8.58
N PHE A 131 1.08 3.42 8.68
CA PHE A 131 1.05 2.71 9.96
C PHE A 131 2.31 2.94 10.80
N ALA A 132 3.49 2.93 10.17
CA ALA A 132 4.74 3.27 10.86
C ALA A 132 4.75 4.72 11.37
N GLY A 133 4.15 5.65 10.62
CA GLY A 133 3.96 7.04 11.04
C GLY A 133 3.07 7.16 12.28
N ASP A 134 1.94 6.45 12.28
CA ASP A 134 1.00 6.42 13.41
C ASP A 134 1.63 5.80 14.66
N LEU A 135 2.37 4.70 14.51
CA LEU A 135 3.11 4.08 15.61
C LEU A 135 4.14 5.05 16.20
N LYS A 136 4.85 5.80 15.35
CA LYS A 136 5.79 6.82 15.80
C LYS A 136 5.09 7.94 16.55
N LEU A 137 3.95 8.42 16.06
CA LEU A 137 3.14 9.42 16.75
C LEU A 137 2.67 8.90 18.12
N GLY A 138 2.15 7.67 18.18
CA GLY A 138 1.76 7.01 19.42
C GLY A 138 2.90 6.88 20.42
N HIS A 139 4.12 6.62 19.95
CA HIS A 139 5.33 6.58 20.76
C HIS A 139 5.62 7.95 21.42
N TYR A 140 5.55 9.04 20.66
CA TYR A 140 5.76 10.39 21.19
C TYR A 140 4.65 10.85 22.15
N MET A 141 3.40 10.45 21.86
CA MET A 141 2.25 10.74 22.73
C MET A 141 2.13 9.81 23.94
N LYS A 142 3.05 8.83 24.07
CA LYS A 142 3.10 7.87 25.19
C LYS A 142 1.82 7.01 25.29
N ILE A 143 1.24 6.65 24.15
CA ILE A 143 0.08 5.77 24.08
C ILE A 143 0.56 4.31 24.23
N PRO A 144 -0.10 3.47 25.07
CA PRO A 144 0.26 2.07 25.20
C PRO A 144 0.19 1.33 23.86
N PRO A 145 1.26 0.61 23.43
CA PRO A 145 1.32 -0.01 22.10
C PRO A 145 0.17 -0.98 21.81
N ARG A 146 -0.29 -1.72 22.82
CA ARG A 146 -1.41 -2.65 22.67
C ARG A 146 -2.73 -1.96 22.38
N MET A 147 -2.98 -0.82 23.03
CA MET A 147 -4.17 -0.01 22.76
C MET A 147 -4.11 0.58 21.35
N MET A 148 -2.95 1.10 20.95
CA MET A 148 -2.74 1.64 19.61
C MET A 148 -3.02 0.59 18.52
N PHE A 149 -2.48 -0.61 18.67
CA PHE A 149 -2.73 -1.73 17.77
C PHE A 149 -4.22 -2.08 17.67
N SER A 150 -4.89 -2.23 18.83
CA SER A 150 -6.31 -2.59 18.85
C SER A 150 -7.21 -1.53 18.22
N ILE A 151 -6.95 -0.26 18.52
CA ILE A 151 -7.71 0.87 17.93
C ILE A 151 -7.52 0.91 16.43
N GLN A 152 -6.29 0.72 15.93
CA GLN A 152 -6.03 0.72 14.49
C GLN A 152 -6.76 -0.41 13.76
N ILE A 153 -6.79 -1.62 14.31
CA ILE A 153 -7.54 -2.71 13.68
C ILE A 153 -9.04 -2.41 13.68
N ILE A 154 -9.59 -1.98 14.81
CA ILE A 154 -11.01 -1.68 14.91
C ILE A 154 -11.39 -0.54 13.96
N SER A 155 -10.64 0.54 13.94
CA SER A 155 -10.90 1.68 13.05
C SER A 155 -10.77 1.30 11.58
N THR A 156 -9.82 0.44 11.22
CA THR A 156 -9.67 -0.06 9.84
C THR A 156 -10.88 -0.89 9.42
N VAL A 157 -11.32 -1.83 10.27
CA VAL A 157 -12.51 -2.67 9.96
C VAL A 157 -13.76 -1.82 9.84
N VAL A 158 -14.00 -0.91 10.79
CA VAL A 158 -15.17 0.00 10.78
C VAL A 158 -15.10 0.91 9.54
N GLY A 159 -13.93 1.48 9.26
CA GLY A 159 -13.72 2.32 8.08
C GLY A 159 -13.98 1.58 6.77
N CYS A 160 -13.47 0.35 6.63
CA CYS A 160 -13.72 -0.47 5.45
C CYS A 160 -15.23 -0.75 5.25
N ILE A 161 -15.94 -1.12 6.31
CA ILE A 161 -17.38 -1.38 6.24
C ILE A 161 -18.12 -0.09 5.82
N TRP A 162 -17.81 1.03 6.49
CA TRP A 162 -18.46 2.30 6.25
C TRP A 162 -18.24 2.83 4.83
N VAL A 163 -17.02 2.77 4.33
CA VAL A 163 -16.69 3.18 2.96
C VAL A 163 -17.47 2.34 1.94
N ASN A 164 -17.53 1.02 2.12
CA ASN A 164 -18.29 0.14 1.23
C ASN A 164 -19.80 0.43 1.26
N VAL A 165 -20.36 0.66 2.44
CA VAL A 165 -21.79 1.02 2.58
C VAL A 165 -22.11 2.31 1.85
N ILE A 166 -21.31 3.37 2.09
CA ILE A 166 -21.51 4.67 1.42
C ILE A 166 -21.34 4.54 -0.10
N GLN A 167 -20.29 3.84 -0.54
CA GLN A 167 -20.03 3.66 -1.97
C GLN A 167 -21.19 2.95 -2.68
N ASN A 168 -21.68 1.85 -2.10
CA ASN A 168 -22.83 1.13 -2.67
C ASN A 168 -24.10 1.99 -2.65
N TRP A 169 -24.33 2.74 -1.57
CA TRP A 169 -25.46 3.67 -1.49
C TRP A 169 -25.38 4.76 -2.56
N MET A 170 -24.21 5.35 -2.76
CA MET A 170 -24.01 6.40 -3.78
C MET A 170 -24.25 5.83 -5.19
N LEU A 171 -23.71 4.65 -5.50
CA LEU A 171 -23.89 4.02 -6.81
C LEU A 171 -25.34 3.63 -7.08
N ALA A 172 -26.14 3.35 -6.05
CA ALA A 172 -27.54 2.96 -6.18
C ALA A 172 -28.49 4.17 -6.26
N ASN A 173 -28.15 5.30 -5.63
CA ASN A 173 -29.08 6.42 -5.46
C ASN A 173 -28.72 7.68 -6.27
N VAL A 174 -27.49 7.82 -6.75
CA VAL A 174 -27.07 8.97 -7.54
C VAL A 174 -27.14 8.66 -9.02
N GLU A 175 -28.05 9.33 -9.71
CA GLU A 175 -28.20 9.19 -11.17
C GLU A 175 -26.96 9.74 -11.88
N ASP A 176 -26.54 9.06 -12.95
CA ASP A 176 -25.42 9.43 -13.81
C ASP A 176 -24.09 9.69 -13.08
N ILE A 177 -23.87 9.05 -11.91
CA ILE A 177 -22.61 9.16 -11.17
C ILE A 177 -21.43 8.76 -12.08
N CYS A 178 -20.33 9.50 -11.99
CA CYS A 178 -19.11 9.30 -12.81
C CYS A 178 -19.27 9.64 -14.32
N THR A 179 -20.37 10.24 -14.74
CA THR A 179 -20.56 10.68 -16.13
C THR A 179 -20.27 12.17 -16.30
N PRO A 180 -19.91 12.62 -17.50
CA PRO A 180 -19.72 14.07 -17.79
C PRO A 180 -20.99 14.89 -17.67
N HIS A 181 -22.16 14.25 -17.72
CA HIS A 181 -23.48 14.91 -17.70
C HIS A 181 -24.08 15.08 -16.31
N GLN A 182 -23.35 14.65 -15.27
CA GLN A 182 -23.80 14.69 -13.90
C GLN A 182 -23.97 16.14 -13.40
N LYS A 183 -25.22 16.52 -13.06
CA LYS A 183 -25.61 17.91 -12.75
C LYS A 183 -25.05 18.46 -11.45
N GLN A 184 -24.73 17.59 -10.49
CA GLN A 184 -24.27 17.97 -9.15
C GLN A 184 -22.75 17.90 -8.99
N GLY A 185 -22.00 17.57 -10.07
CA GLY A 185 -20.54 17.54 -10.06
C GLY A 185 -19.92 16.30 -9.43
N PHE A 186 -20.67 15.21 -9.25
CA PHE A 186 -20.12 13.91 -8.80
C PHE A 186 -19.34 13.24 -9.92
N THR A 187 -18.15 13.74 -10.20
CA THR A 187 -17.21 13.19 -11.17
C THR A 187 -16.29 12.19 -10.47
N CYS A 188 -15.83 11.17 -11.22
CA CYS A 188 -14.95 10.12 -10.70
C CYS A 188 -13.60 10.15 -11.42
N PRO A 189 -12.78 11.19 -11.26
CA PRO A 189 -11.51 11.30 -11.99
C PRO A 189 -10.56 10.13 -11.64
N GLY A 190 -10.58 9.66 -10.39
CA GLY A 190 -9.78 8.53 -9.96
C GLY A 190 -10.13 7.24 -10.69
N SER A 191 -11.41 6.92 -10.88
CA SER A 191 -11.83 5.69 -11.58
C SER A 191 -11.50 5.73 -13.07
N ILE A 192 -11.62 6.90 -13.70
CA ILE A 192 -11.25 7.10 -15.11
C ILE A 192 -9.74 6.90 -15.29
N THR A 193 -8.93 7.55 -14.45
CA THR A 193 -7.47 7.40 -14.49
C THR A 193 -7.05 5.94 -14.24
N PHE A 194 -7.70 5.28 -13.28
CA PHE A 194 -7.42 3.89 -12.94
C PHE A 194 -7.79 2.93 -14.09
N GLY A 195 -8.94 3.19 -14.74
CA GLY A 195 -9.38 2.44 -15.91
C GLY A 195 -8.48 2.62 -17.11
N THR A 196 -8.11 3.86 -17.45
CA THR A 196 -7.21 4.15 -18.58
C THR A 196 -5.82 3.56 -18.37
N SER A 197 -5.25 3.67 -17.17
CA SER A 197 -3.95 3.06 -16.87
C SER A 197 -4.00 1.52 -16.96
N SER A 198 -5.10 0.90 -16.54
CA SER A 198 -5.26 -0.57 -16.66
C SER A 198 -5.31 -1.04 -18.11
N VAL A 199 -5.90 -0.25 -19.01
CA VAL A 199 -5.90 -0.55 -20.46
C VAL A 199 -4.49 -0.39 -21.03
N VAL A 200 -3.81 0.69 -20.73
CA VAL A 200 -2.46 0.97 -21.24
C VAL A 200 -1.47 -0.11 -20.77
N TRP A 201 -1.39 -0.34 -19.48
CA TRP A 201 -0.39 -1.24 -18.90
C TRP A 201 -0.80 -2.71 -18.89
N GLY A 202 -2.10 -3.00 -18.80
CA GLY A 202 -2.62 -4.36 -18.69
C GLY A 202 -3.06 -4.96 -20.01
N ALA A 203 -3.74 -4.21 -20.89
CA ALA A 203 -4.24 -4.73 -22.16
C ALA A 203 -3.21 -4.58 -23.28
N VAL A 204 -2.63 -3.39 -23.45
CA VAL A 204 -1.58 -3.16 -24.45
C VAL A 204 -0.28 -3.81 -23.98
N GLY A 205 0.10 -3.54 -22.74
CA GLY A 205 1.27 -4.10 -22.09
C GLY A 205 2.59 -3.39 -22.46
N PRO A 206 3.53 -3.34 -21.50
CA PRO A 206 4.79 -2.64 -21.68
C PRO A 206 5.68 -3.29 -22.76
N SER A 207 5.56 -4.59 -22.97
CA SER A 207 6.30 -5.29 -24.02
C SER A 207 6.00 -4.77 -25.42
N ARG A 208 4.77 -4.37 -25.71
CA ARG A 208 4.39 -3.76 -26.98
C ARG A 208 4.76 -2.29 -27.08
N MET A 209 4.82 -1.60 -25.95
CA MET A 209 5.15 -0.16 -25.95
C MET A 209 6.65 0.11 -26.07
N PHE A 210 7.49 -0.76 -25.50
CA PHE A 210 8.94 -0.53 -25.37
C PHE A 210 9.81 -1.50 -26.17
N SER A 211 9.26 -2.51 -26.87
CA SER A 211 10.04 -3.38 -27.74
C SER A 211 10.34 -2.69 -29.07
N LEU A 212 11.62 -2.68 -29.46
CA LEU A 212 12.06 -2.25 -30.80
C LEU A 212 11.46 -3.21 -31.85
N GLY A 213 10.51 -2.72 -32.65
CA GLY A 213 9.88 -3.51 -33.73
C GLY A 213 8.46 -3.99 -33.42
N ALA A 214 7.81 -3.47 -32.41
CA ALA A 214 6.36 -3.64 -32.28
C ALA A 214 5.62 -2.86 -33.38
N PRO A 215 4.65 -3.50 -34.09
CA PRO A 215 3.87 -2.86 -35.13
C PRO A 215 3.01 -1.72 -34.62
#